data_87fb97dc6749429e3aaf1b4cc0654a3d
#
_entry.id   87fb97dc6749429e3aaf1b4cc0654a3d
#
_cell.length_a   1.000
_cell.length_b   1.000
_cell.length_c   1.000
_cell.angle_alpha   90.00
_cell.angle_beta   90.00
_cell.angle_gamma   90.00
#
_symmetry.space_group_name_H-M   'P 1'
#
loop_
_entity.id
_entity.type
_entity.pdbx_description
1 polymer ?
#
loop_
_entity_poly.entity_id
_entity_poly.type
_entity_poly.pdbx_seq_one_letter_code
_entity_poly.pdbx_strand_id
1 'polypeptide(L)'
;MEIGDLTDRQINTFIANYERSGKVDGGNFPLSELRLEKQRRIASPFPPAETAKAIVEMAKKSKDGLVTYKEIWQKFRPNSVWTGNAPRAEMAKALGRVIAYCIDNQLPILTTLVVKGDTRKHSPDAIKNICNEVRSYGVDVGADPLTFIKGEQDRSRSMKI
;
A
#
# COMPACT_ATOMS: atom_id res chain seq x y z
N MET A 1 -13.38 -1.94 24.94
CA MET A 1 -12.73 -2.90 24.00
C MET A 1 -12.08 -2.11 22.88
N GLU A 2 -10.83 -2.34 22.68
CA GLU A 2 -10.08 -1.73 21.60
C GLU A 2 -9.99 -2.65 20.40
N ILE A 3 -9.71 -2.10 19.22
CA ILE A 3 -9.65 -2.89 17.98
C ILE A 3 -8.59 -4.00 18.06
N GLY A 4 -7.48 -3.76 18.76
CA GLY A 4 -6.44 -4.75 18.99
C GLY A 4 -6.88 -5.97 19.79
N ASP A 5 -7.99 -5.87 20.52
CA ASP A 5 -8.54 -6.97 21.33
C ASP A 5 -9.39 -7.93 20.51
N LEU A 6 -9.78 -7.55 19.29
CA LEU A 6 -10.60 -8.38 18.42
C LEU A 6 -9.80 -9.57 17.89
N THR A 7 -10.46 -10.73 17.77
CA THR A 7 -9.87 -11.86 17.05
C THR A 7 -9.91 -11.61 15.54
N ASP A 8 -9.07 -12.32 14.79
CA ASP A 8 -9.08 -12.23 13.32
C ASP A 8 -10.46 -12.57 12.76
N ARG A 9 -11.14 -13.54 13.34
CA ARG A 9 -12.50 -13.93 12.94
C ARG A 9 -13.49 -12.78 13.16
N GLN A 10 -13.40 -12.09 14.30
CA GLN A 10 -14.25 -10.93 14.58
C GLN A 10 -14.01 -9.81 13.59
N ILE A 11 -12.76 -9.50 13.30
CA ILE A 11 -12.39 -8.47 12.31
C ILE A 11 -12.99 -8.82 10.95
N ASN A 12 -12.80 -10.05 10.49
CA ASN A 12 -13.33 -10.51 9.20
C ASN A 12 -14.85 -10.44 9.15
N THR A 13 -15.53 -10.81 10.24
CA THR A 13 -16.98 -10.75 10.34
C THR A 13 -17.50 -9.30 10.26
N PHE A 14 -16.86 -8.39 10.98
CA PHE A 14 -17.24 -6.97 10.97
C PHE A 14 -17.03 -6.35 9.59
N ILE A 15 -15.91 -6.64 8.94
CA ILE A 15 -15.64 -6.19 7.57
C ILE A 15 -16.72 -6.72 6.61
N ALA A 16 -17.02 -8.01 6.68
CA ALA A 16 -18.03 -8.64 5.82
C ALA A 16 -19.42 -8.01 6.03
N ASN A 17 -19.77 -7.67 7.26
CA ASN A 17 -21.04 -7.03 7.57
C ASN A 17 -21.14 -5.64 6.94
N TYR A 18 -20.07 -4.84 7.01
CA TYR A 18 -20.03 -3.53 6.35
C TYR A 18 -20.15 -3.68 4.83
N GLU A 19 -19.39 -4.58 4.24
CA GLU A 19 -19.42 -4.81 2.79
C GLU A 19 -20.79 -5.23 2.29
N ARG A 20 -21.49 -6.07 3.07
CA ARG A 20 -22.82 -6.53 2.74
C ARG A 20 -23.87 -5.41 2.82
N SER A 21 -23.74 -4.52 3.81
CA SER A 21 -24.68 -3.42 4.02
C SER A 21 -24.38 -2.18 3.17
N GLY A 22 -23.19 -2.10 2.58
CA GLY A 22 -22.73 -0.92 1.85
C GLY A 22 -22.36 0.26 2.74
N LYS A 23 -22.32 0.08 4.06
CA LYS A 23 -21.96 1.12 5.03
C LYS A 23 -20.45 1.10 5.28
N VAL A 24 -19.93 2.19 5.82
CA VAL A 24 -18.53 2.33 6.21
C VAL A 24 -18.34 2.67 7.69
N ASP A 25 -19.42 3.01 8.38
CA ASP A 25 -19.43 3.33 9.80
C ASP A 25 -20.77 2.89 10.43
N GLY A 26 -20.95 3.20 11.71
CA GLY A 26 -22.16 2.89 12.46
C GLY A 26 -22.03 1.66 13.37
N GLY A 27 -20.95 0.88 13.23
CA GLY A 27 -20.60 -0.19 14.16
C GLY A 27 -19.66 0.31 15.26
N ASN A 28 -19.10 -0.62 16.03
CA ASN A 28 -18.15 -0.30 17.11
C ASN A 28 -16.84 0.29 16.57
N PHE A 29 -16.45 -0.10 15.36
CA PHE A 29 -15.25 0.38 14.70
C PHE A 29 -15.58 0.70 13.25
N PRO A 30 -15.03 1.80 12.68
CA PRO A 30 -15.19 2.11 11.27
C PRO A 30 -14.54 1.04 10.39
N LEU A 31 -15.10 0.83 9.20
CA LEU A 31 -14.58 -0.15 8.24
C LEU A 31 -13.10 0.09 7.90
N SER A 32 -12.71 1.35 7.74
CA SER A 32 -11.32 1.70 7.43
C SER A 32 -10.35 1.24 8.52
N GLU A 33 -10.70 1.42 9.79
CA GLU A 33 -9.87 0.98 10.90
C GLU A 33 -9.75 -0.54 10.98
N LEU A 34 -10.85 -1.26 10.71
CA LEU A 34 -10.83 -2.72 10.66
C LEU A 34 -9.91 -3.23 9.54
N ARG A 35 -9.95 -2.60 8.39
CA ARG A 35 -9.08 -2.95 7.26
C ARG A 35 -7.61 -2.68 7.56
N LEU A 36 -7.29 -1.56 8.20
CA LEU A 36 -5.92 -1.26 8.63
C LEU A 36 -5.43 -2.29 9.65
N GLU A 37 -6.25 -2.64 10.64
CA GLU A 37 -5.87 -3.64 11.65
C GLU A 37 -5.64 -5.00 11.02
N LYS A 38 -6.46 -5.39 10.07
CA LYS A 38 -6.26 -6.63 9.32
C LYS A 38 -4.89 -6.65 8.63
N GLN A 39 -4.51 -5.55 8.00
CA GLN A 39 -3.21 -5.45 7.33
C GLN A 39 -2.04 -5.50 8.31
N ARG A 40 -2.15 -4.88 9.48
CA ARG A 40 -1.10 -4.92 10.51
C ARG A 40 -0.77 -6.35 10.96
N ARG A 41 -1.74 -7.26 10.91
CA ARG A 41 -1.61 -8.64 11.41
C ARG A 41 -1.01 -9.61 10.40
N ILE A 42 -0.85 -9.21 9.15
CA ILE A 42 -0.34 -10.09 8.10
C ILE A 42 1.18 -10.17 8.18
N ALA A 43 1.71 -11.37 8.36
CA ALA A 43 3.15 -11.63 8.26
C ALA A 43 3.57 -11.64 6.79
N SER A 44 4.74 -11.07 6.48
CA SER A 44 5.22 -10.96 5.11
C SER A 44 6.74 -10.91 5.06
N PRO A 45 7.38 -11.48 4.02
CA PRO A 45 8.81 -11.25 3.77
C PRO A 45 9.13 -9.80 3.39
N PHE A 46 8.10 -8.97 3.17
CA PHE A 46 8.23 -7.53 2.92
C PHE A 46 7.60 -6.78 4.10
N PRO A 47 8.31 -6.63 5.24
CA PRO A 47 7.75 -5.89 6.37
C PRO A 47 7.42 -4.46 5.95
N PRO A 48 6.20 -3.97 6.22
CA PRO A 48 5.76 -2.67 5.67
C PRO A 48 6.68 -1.49 6.01
N ALA A 49 7.11 -1.38 7.27
CA ALA A 49 8.00 -0.28 7.69
C ALA A 49 9.35 -0.33 6.96
N GLU A 50 9.96 -1.51 6.88
CA GLU A 50 11.25 -1.70 6.21
C GLU A 50 11.12 -1.51 4.70
N THR A 51 10.02 -1.98 4.12
CA THR A 51 9.75 -1.81 2.70
C THR A 51 9.55 -0.33 2.35
N ALA A 52 8.80 0.40 3.16
CA ALA A 52 8.61 1.83 2.99
C ALA A 52 9.95 2.59 3.04
N LYS A 53 10.81 2.27 4.00
CA LYS A 53 12.14 2.87 4.13
C LYS A 53 12.99 2.55 2.90
N ALA A 54 12.97 1.32 2.43
CA ALA A 54 13.71 0.91 1.24
C ALA A 54 13.26 1.67 0.00
N ILE A 55 11.95 1.86 -0.18
CA ILE A 55 11.41 2.64 -1.30
C ILE A 55 12.01 4.04 -1.32
N VAL A 56 11.99 4.73 -0.18
CA VAL A 56 12.50 6.11 -0.09
C VAL A 56 14.00 6.15 -0.34
N GLU A 57 14.77 5.27 0.27
CA GLU A 57 16.23 5.23 0.12
C GLU A 57 16.65 4.94 -1.32
N MET A 58 16.00 3.95 -1.96
CA MET A 58 16.31 3.57 -3.35
C MET A 58 15.87 4.65 -4.33
N ALA A 59 14.72 5.27 -4.11
CA ALA A 59 14.25 6.36 -4.96
C ALA A 59 15.19 7.57 -4.90
N LYS A 60 15.72 7.90 -3.72
CA LYS A 60 16.70 9.00 -3.58
C LYS A 60 17.98 8.77 -4.35
N LYS A 61 18.39 7.53 -4.52
CA LYS A 61 19.60 7.16 -5.28
C LYS A 61 19.36 7.12 -6.78
N SER A 62 18.11 7.14 -7.22
CA SER A 62 17.73 7.10 -8.62
C SER A 62 17.68 8.48 -9.23
N LYS A 63 18.05 8.61 -10.51
CA LYS A 63 18.06 9.90 -11.22
C LYS A 63 16.66 10.54 -11.31
N ASP A 64 15.62 9.73 -11.47
CA ASP A 64 14.26 10.20 -11.62
C ASP A 64 13.45 10.19 -10.32
N GLY A 65 14.06 9.77 -9.21
CA GLY A 65 13.36 9.66 -7.93
C GLY A 65 12.35 8.53 -7.87
N LEU A 66 12.51 7.51 -8.69
CA LEU A 66 11.62 6.35 -8.77
C LEU A 66 12.38 5.06 -8.52
N VAL A 67 11.66 4.02 -8.13
CA VAL A 67 12.21 2.68 -7.91
C VAL A 67 11.32 1.66 -8.61
N THR A 68 11.86 0.52 -9.01
CA THR A 68 11.08 -0.51 -9.71
C THR A 68 10.64 -1.62 -8.76
N TYR A 69 9.58 -2.32 -9.15
CA TYR A 69 9.10 -3.52 -8.43
C TYR A 69 10.21 -4.55 -8.28
N LYS A 70 10.98 -4.77 -9.33
CA LYS A 70 12.08 -5.74 -9.34
C LYS A 70 13.17 -5.38 -8.33
N GLU A 71 13.53 -4.09 -8.23
CA GLU A 71 14.53 -3.64 -7.28
C GLU A 71 14.11 -3.92 -5.84
N ILE A 72 12.85 -3.67 -5.50
CA ILE A 72 12.32 -3.97 -4.17
C ILE A 72 12.30 -5.48 -3.93
N TRP A 73 11.84 -6.26 -4.91
CA TRP A 73 11.84 -7.72 -4.83
C TRP A 73 13.23 -8.26 -4.53
N GLN A 74 14.24 -7.81 -5.29
CA GLN A 74 15.61 -8.28 -5.13
C GLN A 74 16.20 -7.94 -3.76
N LYS A 75 15.81 -6.82 -3.18
CA LYS A 75 16.26 -6.44 -1.84
C LYS A 75 15.75 -7.40 -0.75
N PHE A 76 14.49 -7.77 -0.80
CA PHE A 76 13.86 -8.57 0.24
C PHE A 76 13.84 -10.08 -0.06
N ARG A 77 13.96 -10.46 -1.33
CA ARG A 77 13.98 -11.86 -1.77
C ARG A 77 15.10 -12.08 -2.79
N PRO A 78 16.36 -11.91 -2.37
CA PRO A 78 17.51 -11.96 -3.30
C PRO A 78 17.71 -13.33 -3.95
N ASN A 79 17.21 -14.40 -3.33
CA ASN A 79 17.35 -15.77 -3.85
C ASN A 79 16.15 -16.24 -4.66
N SER A 80 15.18 -15.37 -4.90
CA SER A 80 13.96 -15.68 -5.66
C SER A 80 13.94 -14.90 -6.97
N VAL A 81 13.50 -15.55 -8.04
CA VAL A 81 13.50 -14.95 -9.39
C VAL A 81 12.27 -14.02 -9.54
N TRP A 82 12.49 -12.87 -10.16
CA TRP A 82 11.41 -11.94 -10.51
C TRP A 82 10.87 -12.28 -11.90
N THR A 83 10.16 -13.40 -12.03
CA THR A 83 9.55 -13.82 -13.30
C THR A 83 8.19 -14.47 -13.06
N GLY A 84 7.28 -14.26 -13.99
CA GLY A 84 5.96 -14.87 -13.94
C GLY A 84 4.95 -14.10 -13.09
N ASN A 85 3.76 -14.66 -12.91
CA ASN A 85 2.65 -14.00 -12.25
C ASN A 85 2.72 -14.07 -10.71
N ALA A 86 3.28 -15.15 -10.16
CA ALA A 86 3.31 -15.33 -8.71
C ALA A 86 4.11 -14.25 -7.97
N PRO A 87 5.35 -13.90 -8.39
CA PRO A 87 6.07 -12.80 -7.77
C PRO A 87 5.35 -11.45 -7.90
N ARG A 88 4.73 -11.18 -9.04
CA ARG A 88 3.97 -9.94 -9.26
C ARG A 88 2.78 -9.84 -8.31
N ALA A 89 2.04 -10.93 -8.13
CA ALA A 89 0.91 -10.96 -7.21
C ALA A 89 1.36 -10.77 -5.75
N GLU A 90 2.47 -11.39 -5.35
CA GLU A 90 3.03 -11.22 -4.02
C GLU A 90 3.48 -9.78 -3.77
N MET A 91 4.14 -9.16 -4.77
CA MET A 91 4.56 -7.76 -4.68
C MET A 91 3.35 -6.82 -4.59
N ALA A 92 2.30 -7.06 -5.35
CA ALA A 92 1.08 -6.26 -5.27
C ALA A 92 0.47 -6.28 -3.87
N LYS A 93 0.42 -7.46 -3.25
CA LYS A 93 -0.06 -7.60 -1.86
C LYS A 93 0.87 -6.89 -0.87
N ALA A 94 2.17 -7.02 -1.06
CA ALA A 94 3.16 -6.35 -0.21
C ALA A 94 3.01 -4.84 -0.27
N LEU A 95 2.85 -4.28 -1.46
CA LEU A 95 2.67 -2.84 -1.64
C LEU A 95 1.33 -2.36 -1.09
N GLY A 96 0.28 -3.17 -1.16
CA GLY A 96 -0.99 -2.88 -0.49
C GLY A 96 -0.81 -2.70 1.02
N ARG A 97 0.00 -3.54 1.65
CA ARG A 97 0.34 -3.40 3.07
C ARG A 97 1.17 -2.15 3.36
N VAL A 98 2.06 -1.76 2.43
CA VAL A 98 2.81 -0.50 2.55
C VAL A 98 1.87 0.70 2.47
N ILE A 99 0.87 0.67 1.60
CA ILE A 99 -0.15 1.72 1.54
C ILE A 99 -0.85 1.86 2.90
N ALA A 100 -1.31 0.75 3.46
CA ALA A 100 -1.94 0.74 4.78
C ALA A 100 -1.01 1.32 5.86
N TYR A 101 0.26 0.93 5.84
CA TYR A 101 1.28 1.46 6.75
C TYR A 101 1.44 2.97 6.61
N CYS A 102 1.50 3.49 5.38
CA CYS A 102 1.63 4.92 5.13
C CYS A 102 0.44 5.70 5.69
N ILE A 103 -0.78 5.21 5.46
CA ILE A 103 -1.99 5.84 5.97
C ILE A 103 -2.02 5.81 7.50
N ASP A 104 -1.69 4.66 8.08
CA ASP A 104 -1.68 4.45 9.52
C ASP A 104 -0.68 5.38 10.24
N ASN A 105 0.41 5.72 9.59
CA ASN A 105 1.48 6.56 10.14
C ASN A 105 1.49 7.99 9.57
N GLN A 106 0.44 8.38 8.85
CA GLN A 106 0.29 9.72 8.28
C GLN A 106 1.45 10.12 7.35
N LEU A 107 1.93 9.14 6.60
CA LEU A 107 2.98 9.34 5.59
C LEU A 107 2.35 9.55 4.21
N PRO A 108 3.09 10.17 3.28
CA PRO A 108 2.69 10.14 1.87
C PRO A 108 2.56 8.70 1.38
N ILE A 109 1.82 8.48 0.30
CA ILE A 109 1.66 7.14 -0.28
C ILE A 109 2.95 6.79 -1.04
N LEU A 110 3.90 6.21 -0.34
CA LEU A 110 5.26 5.95 -0.83
C LEU A 110 5.29 4.98 -2.01
N THR A 111 4.28 4.13 -2.14
CA THR A 111 4.19 3.20 -3.27
C THR A 111 3.99 3.91 -4.61
N THR A 112 3.63 5.19 -4.60
CA THR A 112 3.58 5.99 -5.85
C THR A 112 4.95 6.18 -6.49
N LEU A 113 6.03 5.93 -5.74
CA LEU A 113 7.39 5.96 -6.27
C LEU A 113 7.80 4.65 -6.95
N VAL A 114 6.98 3.59 -6.83
CA VAL A 114 7.29 2.26 -7.35
C VAL A 114 6.63 2.09 -8.73
N VAL A 115 7.45 1.85 -9.75
CA VAL A 115 7.01 1.83 -11.15
C VAL A 115 7.54 0.60 -11.89
N LYS A 116 7.02 0.36 -13.11
CA LYS A 116 7.52 -0.68 -14.00
C LYS A 116 8.93 -0.33 -14.48
N GLY A 117 9.77 -1.36 -14.59
CA GLY A 117 11.18 -1.16 -14.97
C GLY A 117 11.38 -0.70 -16.40
N ASP A 118 10.54 -1.15 -17.33
CA ASP A 118 10.66 -0.84 -18.75
C ASP A 118 10.19 0.58 -19.10
N THR A 119 9.06 1.01 -18.55
CA THR A 119 8.47 2.31 -18.86
C THR A 119 8.81 3.39 -17.84
N ARG A 120 9.18 3.00 -16.62
CA ARG A 120 9.36 3.88 -15.45
C ARG A 120 8.13 4.75 -15.18
N LYS A 121 6.97 4.18 -15.43
CA LYS A 121 5.65 4.83 -15.23
C LYS A 121 4.67 3.83 -14.62
N HIS A 122 3.64 4.35 -13.98
CA HIS A 122 2.51 3.54 -13.56
C HIS A 122 1.65 3.20 -14.76
N SER A 123 1.24 1.92 -14.86
CA SER A 123 0.21 1.51 -15.82
C SER A 123 -1.14 2.09 -15.37
N PRO A 124 -2.13 2.20 -16.28
CA PRO A 124 -3.49 2.59 -15.88
C PRO A 124 -4.07 1.70 -14.79
N ASP A 125 -3.80 0.39 -14.84
CA ASP A 125 -4.25 -0.55 -13.81
C ASP A 125 -3.58 -0.28 -12.47
N ALA A 126 -2.28 0.03 -12.46
CA ALA A 126 -1.56 0.35 -11.23
C ALA A 126 -2.12 1.61 -10.58
N ILE A 127 -2.40 2.66 -11.36
CA ILE A 127 -3.02 3.89 -10.87
C ILE A 127 -4.37 3.59 -10.22
N LYS A 128 -5.22 2.83 -10.91
CA LYS A 128 -6.53 2.42 -10.41
C LYS A 128 -6.41 1.62 -9.11
N ASN A 129 -5.50 0.65 -9.06
CA ASN A 129 -5.31 -0.21 -7.91
C ASN A 129 -4.83 0.56 -6.69
N ILE A 130 -3.88 1.48 -6.85
CA ILE A 130 -3.39 2.33 -5.77
C ILE A 130 -4.53 3.19 -5.22
N CYS A 131 -5.28 3.86 -6.09
CA CYS A 131 -6.38 4.72 -5.67
C CYS A 131 -7.51 3.93 -4.98
N ASN A 132 -7.85 2.75 -5.49
CA ASN A 132 -8.86 1.89 -4.86
C ASN A 132 -8.41 1.42 -3.48
N GLU A 133 -7.15 1.03 -3.35
CA GLU A 133 -6.58 0.62 -2.06
C GLU A 133 -6.63 1.77 -1.05
N VAL A 134 -6.20 2.95 -1.45
CA VAL A 134 -6.23 4.15 -0.60
C VAL A 134 -7.66 4.48 -0.17
N ARG A 135 -8.62 4.45 -1.10
CA ARG A 135 -10.05 4.68 -0.78
C ARG A 135 -10.58 3.65 0.21
N SER A 136 -10.11 2.41 0.12
CA SER A 136 -10.58 1.34 1.01
C SER A 136 -10.26 1.61 2.48
N TYR A 137 -9.28 2.47 2.75
CA TYR A 137 -8.93 2.90 4.10
C TYR A 137 -9.52 4.26 4.46
N GLY A 138 -10.54 4.71 3.72
CA GLY A 138 -11.29 5.92 4.05
C GLY A 138 -10.65 7.23 3.62
N VAL A 139 -9.62 7.18 2.78
CA VAL A 139 -8.94 8.39 2.30
C VAL A 139 -9.53 8.84 0.97
N ASP A 140 -9.83 10.14 0.86
CA ASP A 140 -10.32 10.74 -0.37
C ASP A 140 -9.14 10.97 -1.33
N VAL A 141 -9.25 10.43 -2.55
CA VAL A 141 -8.23 10.62 -3.60
C VAL A 141 -8.60 11.72 -4.59
N GLY A 142 -9.77 12.32 -4.44
CA GLY A 142 -10.27 13.34 -5.37
C GLY A 142 -10.85 12.73 -6.64
N ALA A 143 -11.19 13.61 -7.60
CA ALA A 143 -11.85 13.21 -8.83
C ALA A 143 -10.89 12.68 -9.89
N ASP A 144 -9.62 13.11 -9.85
CA ASP A 144 -8.61 12.74 -10.85
C ASP A 144 -7.51 11.87 -10.23
N PRO A 145 -7.51 10.55 -10.52
CA PRO A 145 -6.51 9.63 -9.98
C PRO A 145 -5.07 10.02 -10.32
N LEU A 146 -4.82 10.49 -11.53
CA LEU A 146 -3.46 10.86 -11.94
C LEU A 146 -2.94 12.07 -11.16
N THR A 147 -3.80 13.06 -10.90
CA THR A 147 -3.44 14.20 -10.07
C THR A 147 -3.09 13.78 -8.65
N PHE A 148 -3.87 12.84 -8.09
CA PHE A 148 -3.58 12.28 -6.78
C PHE A 148 -2.20 11.59 -6.76
N ILE A 149 -1.93 10.72 -7.73
CA ILE A 149 -0.66 10.00 -7.82
C ILE A 149 0.52 10.98 -7.90
N LYS A 150 0.44 11.99 -8.78
CA LYS A 150 1.50 12.99 -8.93
C LYS A 150 1.74 13.79 -7.65
N GLY A 151 0.68 14.19 -6.98
CA GLY A 151 0.77 14.91 -5.71
C GLY A 151 1.45 14.06 -4.63
N GLU A 152 1.11 12.78 -4.54
CA GLU A 152 1.73 11.86 -3.57
C GLU A 152 3.17 11.54 -3.94
N GLN A 153 3.52 11.44 -5.23
CA GLN A 153 4.91 11.29 -5.66
C GLN A 153 5.76 12.49 -5.21
N ASP A 154 5.26 13.70 -5.40
CA ASP A 154 5.99 14.92 -5.01
C ASP A 154 6.19 14.97 -3.49
N ARG A 155 5.16 14.66 -2.72
CA ARG A 155 5.25 14.59 -1.26
C ARG A 155 6.22 13.50 -0.79
N SER A 156 6.20 12.35 -1.47
CA SER A 156 7.09 11.22 -1.15
C SER A 156 8.55 11.56 -1.42
N ARG A 157 8.83 12.24 -2.53
CA ARG A 157 10.20 12.67 -2.87
C ARG A 157 10.75 13.72 -1.90
N SER A 158 9.87 14.52 -1.33
CA SER A 158 10.24 15.57 -0.36
C SER A 158 10.46 15.01 1.05
N MET A 159 10.08 13.76 1.29
CA MET A 159 10.16 13.18 2.62
C MET A 159 11.61 12.94 3.03
N LYS A 160 11.90 13.32 4.28
CA LYS A 160 13.20 13.05 4.90
C LYS A 160 13.08 11.84 5.83
N ILE A 161 13.97 10.89 5.67
CA ILE A 161 14.10 9.73 6.55
C ILE A 161 15.44 9.75 7.23
#